data_8edc17c6758bb0ca4403165a406c8525
#
_entry.id   8edc17c6758bb0ca4403165a406c8525
#
_cell.length_a   1.000
_cell.length_b   1.000
_cell.length_c   1.000
_cell.angle_alpha   90.00
_cell.angle_beta   90.00
_cell.angle_gamma   90.00
#
_symmetry.space_group_name_H-M   'P 1'
#
loop_
_entity.id
_entity.type
_entity.pdbx_description
1 polymer ?
#
loop_
_entity_poly.entity_id
_entity_poly.type
_entity_poly.pdbx_seq_one_letter_code
_entity_poly.pdbx_strand_id
1 'polypeptide(L)'
;AKPVHAAPAPVAKPVAVAVKPVAAPVAAVAKPAVAAAPAAPKKLSFKIGELVVYPAHGVGKITAIEEQEIAGSKLELYIVDFEREKLRLKVPTNRAEQKGMRRLADRGLIEHAMKVIRGRARIKRTMWSRRAQEYDAKINSGDLIAVAEVVRDLYRSDRQPEQSYSERQLFEQALLRMARELAAVRKVDDDQSVKELSEFL
;
A
#
# COMPACT_ATOMS: atom_id res chain seq x y z
N ALA A 1 15.14 67.27 7.51
CA ALA A 1 16.30 66.74 6.84
C ALA A 1 15.88 65.59 5.90
N LYS A 2 16.14 65.76 4.64
CA LYS A 2 15.72 64.96 3.51
C LYS A 2 16.51 63.64 3.33
N PRO A 3 15.95 62.68 2.59
CA PRO A 3 16.48 61.34 2.44
C PRO A 3 17.54 61.24 1.34
N VAL A 4 18.49 60.30 1.48
CA VAL A 4 19.48 60.00 0.45
C VAL A 4 19.04 58.76 -0.32
N HIS A 5 18.99 58.99 -1.59
CA HIS A 5 18.68 58.06 -2.68
C HIS A 5 19.88 57.15 -2.92
N ALA A 6 19.70 55.84 -2.92
CA ALA A 6 20.71 54.87 -3.33
C ALA A 6 20.24 54.14 -4.58
N ALA A 7 21.05 54.24 -5.64
CA ALA A 7 20.85 53.70 -6.97
C ALA A 7 21.07 52.19 -7.05
N PRO A 8 20.50 51.49 -8.05
CA PRO A 8 20.62 50.04 -8.22
C PRO A 8 21.94 49.62 -8.86
N ALA A 9 22.49 48.50 -8.41
CA ALA A 9 23.68 47.86 -8.93
C ALA A 9 23.39 47.08 -10.24
N PRO A 10 24.39 46.93 -11.13
CA PRO A 10 24.17 46.43 -12.48
C PRO A 10 24.11 44.91 -12.58
N VAL A 11 23.28 44.48 -13.52
CA VAL A 11 23.02 43.10 -13.94
C VAL A 11 24.25 42.49 -14.58
N ALA A 12 24.75 41.36 -14.04
CA ALA A 12 25.80 40.57 -14.62
C ALA A 12 25.28 39.69 -15.77
N LYS A 13 25.96 39.77 -16.92
CA LYS A 13 25.71 38.99 -18.13
C LYS A 13 26.08 37.52 -17.95
N PRO A 14 25.38 36.57 -18.59
CA PRO A 14 25.77 35.15 -18.54
C PRO A 14 27.00 34.89 -19.44
N VAL A 15 27.99 34.22 -18.87
CA VAL A 15 29.17 33.72 -19.61
C VAL A 15 28.81 32.37 -20.22
N ALA A 16 28.80 32.29 -21.53
CA ALA A 16 28.67 31.07 -22.28
C ALA A 16 29.97 30.27 -22.20
N VAL A 17 29.95 29.10 -21.55
CA VAL A 17 31.04 28.14 -21.57
C VAL A 17 30.76 27.12 -22.68
N ALA A 18 31.58 27.18 -23.71
CA ALA A 18 31.56 26.23 -24.81
C ALA A 18 32.08 24.85 -24.33
N VAL A 19 31.24 23.84 -24.39
CA VAL A 19 31.60 22.44 -24.14
C VAL A 19 32.01 21.80 -25.46
N LYS A 20 33.27 21.43 -25.59
CA LYS A 20 33.79 20.61 -26.70
C LYS A 20 33.30 19.16 -26.52
N PRO A 21 32.88 18.45 -27.58
CA PRO A 21 32.58 17.03 -27.51
C PRO A 21 33.87 16.23 -27.55
N VAL A 22 34.14 15.47 -26.49
CA VAL A 22 35.17 14.42 -26.49
C VAL A 22 34.48 13.12 -26.85
N ALA A 23 34.77 12.64 -28.04
CA ALA A 23 34.40 11.29 -28.46
C ALA A 23 35.38 10.29 -27.80
N ALA A 24 34.87 9.34 -27.03
CA ALA A 24 35.61 8.18 -26.59
C ALA A 24 34.80 6.89 -26.90
N PRO A 25 35.47 5.80 -27.29
CA PRO A 25 34.82 4.67 -27.95
C PRO A 25 34.02 3.82 -26.97
N VAL A 26 32.81 3.51 -27.38
CA VAL A 26 31.93 2.55 -26.70
C VAL A 26 32.49 1.14 -26.83
N ALA A 27 33.06 0.62 -25.77
CA ALA A 27 33.29 -0.81 -25.63
C ALA A 27 31.91 -1.50 -25.43
N ALA A 28 31.57 -2.33 -26.42
CA ALA A 28 30.37 -3.18 -26.36
C ALA A 28 30.54 -4.19 -25.24
N VAL A 29 29.89 -3.94 -24.12
CA VAL A 29 29.67 -4.96 -23.08
C VAL A 29 28.45 -5.78 -23.49
N ALA A 30 28.72 -6.96 -24.00
CA ALA A 30 27.74 -7.97 -24.28
C ALA A 30 26.95 -8.27 -22.99
N LYS A 31 25.65 -7.97 -23.00
CA LYS A 31 24.71 -8.46 -22.00
C LYS A 31 24.70 -9.99 -22.09
N PRO A 32 24.89 -10.72 -20.99
CA PRO A 32 24.57 -12.13 -21.02
C PRO A 32 23.06 -12.25 -21.24
N ALA A 33 22.68 -12.88 -22.34
CA ALA A 33 21.32 -13.33 -22.56
C ALA A 33 21.00 -14.33 -21.43
N VAL A 34 20.25 -13.88 -20.46
CA VAL A 34 19.62 -14.78 -19.51
C VAL A 34 18.59 -15.56 -20.29
N ALA A 35 18.96 -16.78 -20.66
CA ALA A 35 18.07 -17.75 -21.24
C ALA A 35 16.85 -17.85 -20.31
N ALA A 36 15.69 -17.43 -20.82
CA ALA A 36 14.43 -17.66 -20.18
C ALA A 36 14.21 -19.17 -20.11
N ALA A 37 14.51 -19.78 -18.97
CA ALA A 37 14.07 -21.13 -18.69
C ALA A 37 12.55 -21.18 -18.82
N PRO A 38 11.96 -22.18 -19.49
CA PRO A 38 10.53 -22.33 -19.56
C PRO A 38 9.99 -22.45 -18.13
N ALA A 39 9.18 -21.48 -17.74
CA ALA A 39 8.55 -21.48 -16.43
C ALA A 39 7.68 -22.73 -16.32
N ALA A 40 8.10 -23.66 -15.46
CA ALA A 40 7.27 -24.80 -15.09
C ALA A 40 5.89 -24.26 -14.64
N PRO A 41 4.78 -24.97 -14.90
CA PRO A 41 3.44 -24.52 -14.51
C PRO A 41 3.40 -24.37 -13.00
N LYS A 42 3.51 -23.13 -12.53
CA LYS A 42 3.39 -22.82 -11.11
C LYS A 42 1.94 -23.07 -10.73
N LYS A 43 1.74 -23.89 -9.71
CA LYS A 43 0.42 -24.12 -9.12
C LYS A 43 -0.23 -22.76 -8.85
N LEU A 44 -1.41 -22.54 -9.43
CA LEU A 44 -2.21 -21.36 -9.18
C LEU A 44 -2.49 -21.26 -7.67
N SER A 45 -1.99 -20.21 -7.02
CA SER A 45 -2.14 -20.03 -5.58
C SER A 45 -3.57 -19.70 -5.18
N PHE A 46 -4.37 -19.16 -6.12
CA PHE A 46 -5.73 -18.70 -5.90
C PHE A 46 -6.68 -19.25 -6.98
N LYS A 47 -7.96 -19.40 -6.61
CA LYS A 47 -9.03 -19.93 -7.48
C LYS A 47 -9.93 -18.79 -7.98
N ILE A 48 -10.60 -19.03 -9.13
CA ILE A 48 -11.64 -18.14 -9.65
C ILE A 48 -12.81 -18.11 -8.64
N GLY A 49 -13.30 -16.90 -8.32
CA GLY A 49 -14.35 -16.68 -7.33
C GLY A 49 -13.86 -16.54 -5.89
N GLU A 50 -12.57 -16.72 -5.64
CA GLU A 50 -11.98 -16.57 -4.31
C GLU A 50 -11.81 -15.09 -3.95
N LEU A 51 -12.10 -14.76 -2.69
CA LEU A 51 -11.83 -13.44 -2.12
C LEU A 51 -10.37 -13.35 -1.69
N VAL A 52 -9.70 -12.30 -2.11
CA VAL A 52 -8.30 -12.04 -1.81
C VAL A 52 -8.12 -10.64 -1.25
N VAL A 53 -7.09 -10.46 -0.45
CA VAL A 53 -6.69 -9.16 0.08
C VAL A 53 -5.47 -8.68 -0.69
N TYR A 54 -5.60 -7.51 -1.31
CA TYR A 54 -4.49 -6.83 -1.96
C TYR A 54 -4.05 -5.64 -1.09
N PRO A 55 -2.76 -5.49 -0.79
CA PRO A 55 -2.28 -4.51 0.20
C PRO A 55 -2.71 -3.07 -0.07
N ALA A 56 -2.73 -2.63 -1.32
CA ALA A 56 -3.09 -1.26 -1.68
C ALA A 56 -4.60 -1.00 -1.72
N HIS A 57 -5.41 -2.00 -2.11
CA HIS A 57 -6.84 -1.84 -2.43
C HIS A 57 -7.79 -2.57 -1.46
N GLY A 58 -7.24 -3.43 -0.59
CA GLY A 58 -8.04 -4.21 0.37
C GLY A 58 -8.65 -5.46 -0.26
N VAL A 59 -9.91 -5.75 0.07
CA VAL A 59 -10.59 -6.99 -0.36
C VAL A 59 -11.09 -6.88 -1.78
N GLY A 60 -10.73 -7.85 -2.63
CA GLY A 60 -11.20 -7.99 -3.99
C GLY A 60 -11.58 -9.44 -4.30
N LYS A 61 -12.33 -9.66 -5.37
CA LYS A 61 -12.76 -10.96 -5.84
C LYS A 61 -12.07 -11.31 -7.15
N ILE A 62 -11.52 -12.51 -7.25
CA ILE A 62 -10.95 -13.00 -8.50
C ILE A 62 -12.10 -13.40 -9.43
N THR A 63 -12.27 -12.65 -10.51
CA THR A 63 -13.33 -12.89 -11.49
C THR A 63 -12.91 -13.86 -12.59
N ALA A 64 -11.67 -13.74 -13.04
CA ALA A 64 -11.13 -14.61 -14.09
C ALA A 64 -9.61 -14.77 -13.99
N ILE A 65 -9.10 -15.75 -14.72
CA ILE A 65 -7.68 -15.94 -14.94
C ILE A 65 -7.49 -15.87 -16.44
N GLU A 66 -6.71 -14.92 -16.94
CA GLU A 66 -6.43 -14.74 -18.36
C GLU A 66 -4.97 -15.04 -18.64
N GLU A 67 -4.72 -15.75 -19.74
CA GLU A 67 -3.36 -15.86 -20.29
C GLU A 67 -3.14 -14.69 -21.24
N GLN A 68 -2.11 -13.91 -21.02
CA GLN A 68 -1.72 -12.82 -21.91
C GLN A 68 -0.26 -12.99 -22.33
N GLU A 69 -0.02 -12.89 -23.63
CA GLU A 69 1.34 -12.89 -24.15
C GLU A 69 1.90 -11.46 -24.08
N ILE A 70 2.91 -11.29 -23.23
CA ILE A 70 3.61 -10.00 -23.07
C ILE A 70 5.09 -10.22 -23.41
N ALA A 71 5.58 -9.51 -24.41
CA ALA A 71 6.97 -9.58 -24.86
C ALA A 71 7.44 -11.02 -25.20
N GLY A 72 6.57 -11.83 -25.86
CA GLY A 72 6.90 -13.20 -26.26
C GLY A 72 6.85 -14.24 -25.13
N SER A 73 6.41 -13.85 -23.95
CA SER A 73 6.22 -14.76 -22.81
C SER A 73 4.74 -14.86 -22.45
N LYS A 74 4.22 -16.08 -22.35
CA LYS A 74 2.87 -16.33 -21.84
C LYS A 74 2.84 -16.12 -20.35
N LEU A 75 2.05 -15.16 -19.90
CA LEU A 75 1.85 -14.83 -18.50
C LEU A 75 0.38 -15.01 -18.14
N GLU A 76 0.14 -15.79 -17.11
CA GLU A 76 -1.17 -15.89 -16.49
C GLU A 76 -1.42 -14.69 -15.58
N LEU A 77 -2.58 -14.06 -15.72
CA LEU A 77 -2.99 -12.88 -14.98
C LEU A 77 -4.26 -13.18 -14.19
N TYR A 78 -4.26 -12.86 -12.91
CA TYR A 78 -5.49 -12.79 -12.13
C TYR A 78 -6.22 -11.49 -12.44
N ILE A 79 -7.50 -11.59 -12.78
CA ILE A 79 -8.38 -10.43 -12.85
C ILE A 79 -9.08 -10.31 -11.51
N VAL A 80 -8.67 -9.30 -10.73
CA VAL A 80 -9.26 -9.01 -9.43
C VAL A 80 -10.17 -7.81 -9.57
N ASP A 81 -11.42 -7.99 -9.19
CA ASP A 81 -12.44 -6.94 -9.18
C ASP A 81 -12.62 -6.41 -7.74
N PHE A 82 -12.45 -5.11 -7.58
CA PHE A 82 -12.65 -4.40 -6.33
C PHE A 82 -13.99 -3.65 -6.43
N GLU A 83 -15.07 -4.29 -5.98
CA GLU A 83 -16.44 -3.76 -6.09
C GLU A 83 -16.58 -2.35 -5.49
N ARG A 84 -15.85 -2.08 -4.39
CA ARG A 84 -15.92 -0.80 -3.67
C ARG A 84 -15.21 0.34 -4.40
N GLU A 85 -14.08 0.06 -4.98
CA GLU A 85 -13.29 1.05 -5.73
C GLU A 85 -13.70 1.11 -7.20
N LYS A 86 -14.62 0.22 -7.63
CA LYS A 86 -15.02 0.06 -9.04
C LYS A 86 -13.81 -0.10 -9.96
N LEU A 87 -12.78 -0.76 -9.44
CA LEU A 87 -11.50 -0.96 -10.09
C LEU A 87 -11.30 -2.44 -10.41
N ARG A 88 -10.86 -2.70 -11.63
CA ARG A 88 -10.46 -4.04 -12.06
C ARG A 88 -8.96 -4.08 -12.29
N LEU A 89 -8.26 -4.93 -11.56
CA LEU A 89 -6.80 -5.03 -11.60
C LEU A 89 -6.37 -6.35 -12.25
N LYS A 90 -5.38 -6.27 -13.14
CA LYS A 90 -4.73 -7.45 -13.73
C LYS A 90 -3.40 -7.67 -12.99
N VAL A 91 -3.30 -8.77 -12.24
CA VAL A 91 -2.12 -9.10 -11.44
C VAL A 91 -1.45 -10.36 -11.99
N PRO A 92 -0.17 -10.29 -12.39
CA PRO A 92 0.55 -11.49 -12.83
C PRO A 92 0.66 -12.53 -11.72
N THR A 93 0.32 -13.79 -12.02
CA THR A 93 0.36 -14.89 -11.03
C THR A 93 1.73 -15.03 -10.37
N ASN A 94 2.79 -14.82 -11.14
CA ASN A 94 4.17 -14.89 -10.67
C ASN A 94 4.53 -13.81 -9.63
N ARG A 95 3.81 -12.69 -9.62
CA ARG A 95 4.07 -11.54 -8.74
C ARG A 95 2.99 -11.32 -7.69
N ALA A 96 1.90 -12.05 -7.75
CA ALA A 96 0.78 -11.90 -6.83
C ALA A 96 1.23 -12.02 -5.35
N GLU A 97 1.96 -13.09 -5.02
CA GLU A 97 2.49 -13.32 -3.67
C GLU A 97 3.57 -12.28 -3.30
N GLN A 98 4.46 -11.94 -4.24
CA GLN A 98 5.50 -10.93 -4.01
C GLN A 98 4.91 -9.53 -3.74
N LYS A 99 3.74 -9.24 -4.31
CA LYS A 99 2.99 -8.01 -4.06
C LYS A 99 2.19 -8.05 -2.76
N GLY A 100 2.27 -9.15 -2.00
CA GLY A 100 1.57 -9.31 -0.75
C GLY A 100 0.09 -9.67 -0.88
N MET A 101 -0.34 -10.15 -2.06
CA MET A 101 -1.69 -10.67 -2.22
C MET A 101 -1.84 -11.95 -1.40
N ARG A 102 -2.86 -12.00 -0.54
CA ARG A 102 -3.15 -13.13 0.33
C ARG A 102 -4.62 -13.50 0.32
N ARG A 103 -4.93 -14.66 0.81
CA ARG A 103 -6.33 -15.06 1.05
C ARG A 103 -6.95 -14.24 2.16
N LEU A 104 -8.26 -14.20 2.16
CA LEU A 104 -9.03 -13.60 3.24
C LEU A 104 -8.67 -14.24 4.58
N ALA A 105 -8.69 -13.45 5.64
CA ALA A 105 -8.36 -13.93 6.99
C ALA A 105 -9.36 -14.97 7.47
N ASP A 106 -8.88 -15.96 8.21
CA ASP A 106 -9.72 -16.91 8.90
C ASP A 106 -10.35 -16.29 10.16
N ARG A 107 -11.45 -16.87 10.63
CA ARG A 107 -12.11 -16.40 11.85
C ARG A 107 -11.18 -16.30 13.06
N GLY A 108 -10.27 -17.24 13.20
CA GLY A 108 -9.28 -17.24 14.29
C GLY A 108 -8.33 -16.05 14.22
N LEU A 109 -7.92 -15.64 13.00
CA LEU A 109 -7.09 -14.48 12.80
C LEU A 109 -7.85 -13.18 13.11
N ILE A 110 -9.13 -13.11 12.77
CA ILE A 110 -10.00 -11.98 13.11
C ILE A 110 -10.15 -11.87 14.63
N GLU A 111 -10.43 -12.97 15.33
CA GLU A 111 -10.54 -12.96 16.79
C GLU A 111 -9.23 -12.53 17.45
N HIS A 112 -8.09 -12.94 16.89
CA HIS A 112 -6.78 -12.48 17.35
C HIS A 112 -6.60 -10.98 17.11
N ALA A 113 -6.96 -10.47 15.94
CA ALA A 113 -6.91 -9.04 15.64
C ALA A 113 -7.80 -8.22 16.59
N MET A 114 -9.00 -8.72 16.91
CA MET A 114 -9.91 -8.08 17.89
C MET A 114 -9.31 -8.06 19.30
N LYS A 115 -8.61 -9.12 19.70
CA LYS A 115 -7.86 -9.13 20.98
C LYS A 115 -6.72 -8.12 20.98
N VAL A 116 -6.02 -7.95 19.85
CA VAL A 116 -4.95 -6.95 19.70
C VAL A 116 -5.49 -5.54 19.87
N ILE A 117 -6.66 -5.23 19.29
CA ILE A 117 -7.30 -3.91 19.41
C ILE A 117 -7.63 -3.58 20.87
N ARG A 118 -8.15 -4.53 21.63
CA ARG A 118 -8.43 -4.34 23.07
C ARG A 118 -7.18 -4.18 23.92
N GLY A 119 -6.02 -4.43 23.36
CA GLY A 119 -4.74 -4.33 24.04
C GLY A 119 -4.34 -2.89 24.31
N ARG A 120 -3.40 -2.70 25.23
CA ARG A 120 -2.84 -1.38 25.50
C ARG A 120 -2.04 -0.85 24.31
N ALA A 121 -2.26 0.39 23.92
CA ALA A 121 -1.50 1.06 22.86
C ALA A 121 0.01 1.06 23.15
N ARG A 122 0.83 0.73 22.15
CA ARG A 122 2.29 0.67 22.25
C ARG A 122 2.94 1.77 21.43
N ILE A 123 2.71 3.02 21.82
CA ILE A 123 3.20 4.19 21.10
C ILE A 123 4.70 4.35 21.34
N LYS A 124 5.49 4.30 20.28
CA LYS A 124 6.93 4.59 20.34
C LYS A 124 7.16 6.09 20.54
N ARG A 125 8.14 6.45 21.37
CA ARG A 125 8.56 7.84 21.59
C ARG A 125 9.46 8.35 20.47
N THR A 126 8.97 8.31 19.23
CA THR A 126 9.67 8.81 18.04
C THR A 126 8.91 9.98 17.45
N MET A 127 9.56 10.76 16.56
CA MET A 127 8.92 11.87 15.85
C MET A 127 7.70 11.38 15.05
N TRP A 128 6.66 12.20 14.99
CA TRP A 128 5.42 11.85 14.31
C TRP A 128 5.63 11.39 12.86
N SER A 129 6.43 12.14 12.09
CA SER A 129 6.71 11.79 10.69
C SER A 129 7.22 10.35 10.50
N ARG A 130 8.10 9.90 11.40
CA ARG A 130 8.63 8.54 11.37
C ARG A 130 7.58 7.50 11.77
N ARG A 131 6.77 7.81 12.78
CA ARG A 131 5.64 6.94 13.17
C ARG A 131 4.61 6.83 12.06
N ALA A 132 4.27 7.94 11.40
CA ALA A 132 3.34 7.95 10.28
C ALA A 132 3.81 7.03 9.14
N GLN A 133 5.09 7.07 8.79
CA GLN A 133 5.67 6.16 7.79
C GLN A 133 5.58 4.68 8.22
N GLU A 134 5.85 4.38 9.51
CA GLU A 134 5.70 3.03 10.05
C GLU A 134 4.25 2.55 10.00
N TYR A 135 3.29 3.43 10.30
CA TYR A 135 1.86 3.12 10.23
C TYR A 135 1.39 2.92 8.79
N ASP A 136 1.80 3.78 7.87
CA ASP A 136 1.54 3.62 6.44
C ASP A 136 2.09 2.29 5.91
N ALA A 137 3.32 1.95 6.26
CA ALA A 137 3.92 0.67 5.89
C ALA A 137 3.11 -0.52 6.42
N LYS A 138 2.62 -0.46 7.68
CA LYS A 138 1.77 -1.49 8.28
C LYS A 138 0.41 -1.60 7.60
N ILE A 139 -0.23 -0.48 7.28
CA ILE A 139 -1.50 -0.44 6.56
C ILE A 139 -1.33 -1.06 5.17
N ASN A 140 -0.23 -0.75 4.48
CA ASN A 140 0.07 -1.24 3.14
C ASN A 140 0.77 -2.61 3.11
N SER A 141 1.05 -3.23 4.24
CA SER A 141 1.57 -4.60 4.30
C SER A 141 0.53 -5.66 3.93
N GLY A 142 -0.75 -5.33 4.10
CA GLY A 142 -1.86 -6.26 3.92
C GLY A 142 -2.04 -7.25 5.07
N ASP A 143 -1.28 -7.14 6.16
CA ASP A 143 -1.45 -7.99 7.34
C ASP A 143 -2.51 -7.42 8.28
N LEU A 144 -3.56 -8.23 8.56
CA LEU A 144 -4.67 -7.83 9.42
C LEU A 144 -4.22 -7.46 10.84
N ILE A 145 -3.24 -8.18 11.39
CA ILE A 145 -2.75 -7.94 12.75
C ILE A 145 -1.97 -6.62 12.79
N ALA A 146 -1.14 -6.36 11.77
CA ALA A 146 -0.43 -5.09 11.67
C ALA A 146 -1.39 -3.90 11.56
N VAL A 147 -2.49 -4.04 10.79
CA VAL A 147 -3.55 -3.03 10.70
C VAL A 147 -4.25 -2.85 12.05
N ALA A 148 -4.58 -3.95 12.75
CA ALA A 148 -5.19 -3.90 14.09
C ALA A 148 -4.30 -3.18 15.12
N GLU A 149 -2.97 -3.35 15.03
CA GLU A 149 -2.02 -2.59 15.86
C GLU A 149 -2.08 -1.09 15.58
N VAL A 150 -2.21 -0.68 14.32
CA VAL A 150 -2.34 0.74 13.95
C VAL A 150 -3.64 1.32 14.52
N VAL A 151 -4.76 0.60 14.36
CA VAL A 151 -6.05 1.01 14.93
C VAL A 151 -5.93 1.21 16.45
N ARG A 152 -5.38 0.22 17.17
CA ARG A 152 -5.14 0.29 18.62
C ARG A 152 -4.27 1.47 19.03
N ASP A 153 -3.16 1.68 18.32
CA ASP A 153 -2.16 2.68 18.68
C ASP A 153 -2.63 4.12 18.38
N LEU A 154 -3.47 4.28 17.38
CA LEU A 154 -4.04 5.58 16.99
C LEU A 154 -5.38 5.87 17.66
N TYR A 155 -6.08 4.88 18.20
CA TYR A 155 -7.33 5.12 18.90
C TYR A 155 -7.12 6.05 20.11
N ARG A 156 -8.02 7.02 20.27
CA ARG A 156 -8.05 7.95 21.39
C ARG A 156 -9.43 7.89 22.05
N SER A 157 -9.44 7.70 23.35
CA SER A 157 -10.66 7.83 24.13
C SER A 157 -10.98 9.30 24.39
N ASP A 158 -12.22 9.61 24.74
CA ASP A 158 -12.72 10.96 25.00
C ASP A 158 -11.92 11.72 26.08
N ARG A 159 -11.17 11.00 26.92
CA ARG A 159 -10.33 11.56 27.97
C ARG A 159 -8.93 12.00 27.51
N GLN A 160 -8.60 11.73 26.25
CA GLN A 160 -7.28 12.06 25.69
C GLN A 160 -7.40 13.26 24.74
N PRO A 161 -6.29 14.01 24.52
CA PRO A 161 -6.30 15.09 23.55
C PRO A 161 -6.67 14.59 22.17
N GLU A 162 -7.41 15.41 21.43
CA GLU A 162 -7.86 15.09 20.08
C GLU A 162 -6.72 14.65 19.16
N GLN A 163 -7.04 13.76 18.24
CA GLN A 163 -6.08 13.34 17.22
C GLN A 163 -5.74 14.50 16.29
N SER A 164 -4.48 14.57 15.88
CA SER A 164 -4.10 15.41 14.74
C SER A 164 -4.84 14.94 13.47
N TYR A 165 -5.07 15.86 12.54
CA TYR A 165 -5.71 15.55 11.26
C TYR A 165 -5.05 14.36 10.55
N SER A 166 -3.72 14.31 10.53
CA SER A 166 -2.96 13.20 9.93
C SER A 166 -3.13 11.88 10.69
N GLU A 167 -3.21 11.91 12.03
CA GLU A 167 -3.47 10.72 12.85
C GLU A 167 -4.86 10.17 12.56
N ARG A 168 -5.85 11.05 12.45
CA ARG A 168 -7.22 10.69 12.14
C ARG A 168 -7.36 10.05 10.77
N GLN A 169 -6.70 10.60 9.74
CA GLN A 169 -6.72 10.00 8.40
C GLN A 169 -6.15 8.58 8.39
N LEU A 170 -5.00 8.37 9.04
CA LEU A 170 -4.39 7.03 9.13
C LEU A 170 -5.28 6.06 9.93
N PHE A 171 -5.90 6.54 11.00
CA PHE A 171 -6.84 5.75 11.79
C PHE A 171 -8.06 5.31 10.97
N GLU A 172 -8.69 6.25 10.27
CA GLU A 172 -9.86 5.97 9.41
C GLU A 172 -9.51 4.98 8.29
N GLN A 173 -8.35 5.14 7.65
CA GLN A 173 -7.87 4.21 6.63
C GLN A 173 -7.66 2.79 7.19
N ALA A 174 -7.00 2.67 8.34
CA ALA A 174 -6.77 1.39 8.99
C ALA A 174 -8.09 0.73 9.40
N LEU A 175 -9.00 1.51 10.00
CA LEU A 175 -10.32 1.05 10.42
C LEU A 175 -11.14 0.54 9.24
N LEU A 176 -11.21 1.28 8.15
CA LEU A 176 -11.93 0.89 6.93
C LEU A 176 -11.36 -0.39 6.31
N ARG A 177 -10.03 -0.54 6.26
CA ARG A 177 -9.42 -1.77 5.73
C ARG A 177 -9.77 -2.98 6.58
N MET A 178 -9.70 -2.85 7.89
CA MET A 178 -10.07 -3.91 8.81
C MET A 178 -11.57 -4.23 8.75
N ALA A 179 -12.42 -3.21 8.68
CA ALA A 179 -13.86 -3.37 8.54
C ALA A 179 -14.24 -4.13 7.27
N ARG A 180 -13.64 -3.78 6.13
CA ARG A 180 -13.86 -4.48 4.85
C ARG A 180 -13.50 -5.96 4.91
N GLU A 181 -12.39 -6.30 5.55
CA GLU A 181 -11.99 -7.69 5.72
C GLU A 181 -12.93 -8.44 6.67
N LEU A 182 -13.31 -7.82 7.77
CA LEU A 182 -14.31 -8.36 8.71
C LEU A 182 -15.66 -8.59 8.03
N ALA A 183 -16.12 -7.60 7.25
CA ALA A 183 -17.36 -7.68 6.48
C ALA A 183 -17.34 -8.86 5.50
N ALA A 184 -16.25 -9.02 4.77
CA ALA A 184 -16.09 -10.11 3.80
C ALA A 184 -16.08 -11.50 4.46
N VAL A 185 -15.47 -11.65 5.65
CA VAL A 185 -15.45 -12.94 6.38
C VAL A 185 -16.78 -13.25 7.03
N ARG A 186 -17.45 -12.26 7.62
CA ARG A 186 -18.74 -12.44 8.30
C ARG A 186 -19.94 -12.34 7.37
N LYS A 187 -19.73 -11.89 6.12
CA LYS A 187 -20.78 -11.64 5.12
C LYS A 187 -21.80 -10.61 5.63
N VAL A 188 -21.34 -9.56 6.24
CA VAL A 188 -22.12 -8.41 6.71
C VAL A 188 -21.70 -7.15 5.94
N ASP A 189 -22.47 -6.08 6.09
CA ASP A 189 -22.15 -4.81 5.46
C ASP A 189 -20.95 -4.12 6.15
N ASP A 190 -20.21 -3.32 5.36
CA ASP A 190 -19.06 -2.58 5.87
C ASP A 190 -19.43 -1.64 7.02
N ASP A 191 -20.58 -0.96 6.91
CA ASP A 191 -21.06 -0.03 7.93
C ASP A 191 -21.35 -0.72 9.26
N GLN A 192 -21.88 -1.94 9.21
CA GLN A 192 -22.09 -2.77 10.41
C GLN A 192 -20.74 -3.18 11.01
N SER A 193 -19.80 -3.56 10.16
CA SER A 193 -18.45 -3.94 10.62
C SER A 193 -17.69 -2.76 11.23
N VAL A 194 -17.86 -1.55 10.70
CA VAL A 194 -17.29 -0.32 11.29
C VAL A 194 -17.89 -0.03 12.65
N LYS A 195 -19.23 -0.17 12.79
CA LYS A 195 -19.91 0.00 14.09
C LYS A 195 -19.44 -1.01 15.12
N GLU A 196 -19.41 -2.30 14.75
CA GLU A 196 -18.86 -3.33 15.62
C GLU A 196 -17.43 -3.03 16.08
N LEU A 197 -16.56 -2.60 15.16
CA LEU A 197 -15.19 -2.23 15.52
C LEU A 197 -15.15 -1.02 16.45
N SER A 198 -16.04 -0.04 16.25
CA SER A 198 -16.11 1.15 17.11
C SER A 198 -16.60 0.80 18.53
N GLU A 199 -17.49 -0.17 18.67
CA GLU A 199 -17.97 -0.67 19.99
C GLU A 199 -16.89 -1.45 20.74
N PHE A 200 -15.90 -1.99 20.02
CA PHE A 200 -14.78 -2.73 20.61
C PHE A 200 -13.62 -1.82 21.07
N LEU A 201 -13.58 -0.57 20.64
CA LEU A 201 -12.54 0.42 20.94
C LEU A 201 -12.87 1.24 22.19
#